data_8dc17f0ace31f76d875b1157f3f56fab
#
_entry.id   8dc17f0ace31f76d875b1157f3f56fab
#
_cell.length_a   1.000
_cell.length_b   1.000
_cell.length_c   1.000
_cell.angle_alpha   90.00
_cell.angle_beta   90.00
_cell.angle_gamma   90.00
#
_symmetry.space_group_name_H-M   'P 1'
#
loop_
_entity.id
_entity.type
_entity.pdbx_description
1 polymer ?
#
loop_
_entity_poly.entity_id
_entity_poly.type
_entity_poly.pdbx_seq_one_letter_code
_entity_poly.pdbx_strand_id
1 'polypeptide(L)'
;MTDKIKQQLQKTLLGHVVNDLKVVIITPISSAFKKLKLILECTEIYKNGFFDNTDFKTQNGISGLLVLIPQGVSSQDIMYAFSDTHIIFFGYAGSLCKDITIGTILEIETARLPDGQSISLEVFNSYNSVVCGYSPCLLGEIAFKYCEKAFVEKCHIVDMEICYCAYAAKVNHNKFTAMVVVSDIPNTINFWELCKYNKENFKQASNQALEYIATYIN
;
A
#
# COMPACT_ATOMS: atom_id res chain seq x y z
N MET A 1 -12.10 19.49 -0.57
CA MET A 1 -13.40 18.75 -0.68
C MET A 1 -14.25 19.07 0.54
N THR A 2 -15.59 19.19 0.41
CA THR A 2 -16.47 19.48 1.56
C THR A 2 -16.68 18.25 2.43
N ASP A 3 -16.95 18.44 3.74
CA ASP A 3 -17.17 17.33 4.68
C ASP A 3 -18.36 16.44 4.28
N LYS A 4 -19.40 17.05 3.69
CA LYS A 4 -20.54 16.29 3.18
C LYS A 4 -20.16 15.30 2.08
N ILE A 5 -19.25 15.69 1.17
CA ILE A 5 -18.76 14.79 0.10
C ILE A 5 -17.89 13.69 0.70
N LYS A 6 -17.01 14.01 1.66
CA LYS A 6 -16.19 13.01 2.37
C LYS A 6 -17.06 11.97 3.07
N GLN A 7 -18.07 12.41 3.85
CA GLN A 7 -18.99 11.50 4.52
C GLN A 7 -19.76 10.60 3.52
N GLN A 8 -20.13 11.14 2.36
CA GLN A 8 -20.78 10.34 1.32
C GLN A 8 -19.81 9.28 0.75
N LEU A 9 -18.57 9.66 0.49
CA LEU A 9 -17.52 8.71 0.05
C LEU A 9 -17.26 7.63 1.11
N GLN A 10 -17.15 8.00 2.39
CA GLN A 10 -16.99 7.04 3.47
C GLN A 10 -18.16 6.04 3.52
N LYS A 11 -19.40 6.50 3.45
CA LYS A 11 -20.58 5.63 3.38
C LYS A 11 -20.55 4.70 2.19
N THR A 12 -20.10 5.18 1.03
CA THR A 12 -20.02 4.38 -0.19
C THR A 12 -18.89 3.36 -0.12
N LEU A 13 -17.69 3.80 0.27
CA LEU A 13 -16.49 2.95 0.24
C LEU A 13 -16.41 2.02 1.46
N LEU A 14 -16.79 2.50 2.64
CA LEU A 14 -16.62 1.80 3.93
C LEU A 14 -17.95 1.26 4.50
N GLY A 15 -19.09 1.73 4.00
CA GLY A 15 -20.42 1.38 4.52
C GLY A 15 -20.86 2.21 5.74
N HIS A 16 -20.01 3.07 6.29
CA HIS A 16 -20.29 3.92 7.46
C HIS A 16 -19.44 5.19 7.43
N VAL A 17 -19.76 6.13 8.30
CA VAL A 17 -18.96 7.34 8.52
C VAL A 17 -18.00 7.09 9.66
N VAL A 18 -16.76 7.44 9.47
CA VAL A 18 -15.71 7.38 10.48
C VAL A 18 -15.29 8.80 10.88
N ASN A 19 -15.17 9.04 12.18
CA ASN A 19 -14.77 10.31 12.74
C ASN A 19 -13.46 10.16 13.52
N ASP A 20 -12.68 11.25 13.57
CA ASP A 20 -11.49 11.37 14.42
C ASP A 20 -10.41 10.29 14.22
N LEU A 21 -10.32 9.74 13.00
CA LEU A 21 -9.25 8.80 12.67
C LEU A 21 -7.91 9.53 12.55
N LYS A 22 -6.89 8.96 13.19
CA LYS A 22 -5.50 9.43 13.07
C LYS A 22 -4.69 8.59 12.10
N VAL A 23 -4.99 7.31 11.99
CA VAL A 23 -4.27 6.35 11.17
C VAL A 23 -5.24 5.50 10.35
N VAL A 24 -4.92 5.31 9.08
CA VAL A 24 -5.60 4.35 8.21
C VAL A 24 -4.55 3.43 7.60
N ILE A 25 -4.68 2.13 7.81
CA ILE A 25 -3.82 1.13 7.15
C ILE A 25 -4.58 0.57 5.97
N ILE A 26 -3.97 0.59 4.80
CA ILE A 26 -4.56 0.04 3.58
C ILE A 26 -3.67 -1.05 2.99
N THR A 27 -4.28 -2.07 2.43
CA THR A 27 -3.58 -3.14 1.72
C THR A 27 -4.47 -3.77 0.65
N PRO A 28 -3.94 -4.06 -0.55
CA PRO A 28 -4.66 -4.84 -1.56
C PRO A 28 -4.55 -6.36 -1.33
N ILE A 29 -3.87 -6.79 -0.26
CA ILE A 29 -3.50 -8.18 -0.02
C ILE A 29 -4.39 -8.78 1.08
N SER A 30 -5.32 -9.67 0.71
CA SER A 30 -6.26 -10.29 1.65
C SER A 30 -5.57 -11.05 2.81
N SER A 31 -4.43 -11.70 2.57
CA SER A 31 -3.66 -12.38 3.63
C SER A 31 -3.03 -11.39 4.61
N ALA A 32 -2.54 -10.25 4.12
CA ALA A 32 -2.00 -9.17 4.95
C ALA A 32 -3.10 -8.52 5.79
N PHE A 33 -4.26 -8.22 5.19
CA PHE A 33 -5.42 -7.72 5.91
C PHE A 33 -5.83 -8.64 7.07
N LYS A 34 -5.94 -9.95 6.82
CA LYS A 34 -6.26 -10.95 7.85
C LYS A 34 -5.20 -11.00 8.96
N LYS A 35 -3.92 -10.92 8.60
CA LYS A 35 -2.81 -10.94 9.57
C LYS A 35 -2.81 -9.66 10.41
N LEU A 36 -2.93 -8.48 9.80
CA LEU A 36 -3.02 -7.19 10.51
C LEU A 36 -4.24 -7.15 11.44
N LYS A 37 -5.39 -7.66 10.99
CA LYS A 37 -6.57 -7.78 11.85
C LYS A 37 -6.27 -8.54 13.14
N LEU A 38 -5.50 -9.63 13.06
CA LEU A 38 -5.12 -10.41 14.25
C LEU A 38 -4.13 -9.65 15.14
N ILE A 39 -3.09 -9.03 14.55
CA ILE A 39 -2.07 -8.30 15.30
C ILE A 39 -2.66 -7.06 16.00
N LEU A 40 -3.59 -6.37 15.34
CA LEU A 40 -4.26 -5.15 15.84
C LEU A 40 -5.49 -5.46 16.71
N GLU A 41 -5.78 -6.74 16.97
CA GLU A 41 -6.92 -7.20 17.79
C GLU A 41 -8.27 -6.64 17.32
N CYS A 42 -8.45 -6.46 16.01
CA CYS A 42 -9.70 -5.96 15.45
C CYS A 42 -10.84 -6.97 15.66
N THR A 43 -12.02 -6.48 16.02
CA THR A 43 -13.16 -7.36 16.38
C THR A 43 -14.03 -7.68 15.18
N GLU A 44 -14.60 -6.69 14.53
CA GLU A 44 -15.59 -6.87 13.46
C GLU A 44 -15.05 -6.42 12.10
N ILE A 45 -15.55 -7.03 11.01
CA ILE A 45 -15.31 -6.59 9.65
C ILE A 45 -16.61 -5.98 9.12
N TYR A 46 -16.54 -4.72 8.72
CA TYR A 46 -17.63 -4.05 8.03
C TYR A 46 -17.60 -4.40 6.53
N LYS A 47 -18.72 -4.89 6.01
CA LYS A 47 -18.88 -5.34 4.61
C LYS A 47 -19.99 -4.59 3.85
N ASN A 48 -20.47 -3.50 4.43
CA ASN A 48 -21.60 -2.75 3.87
C ASN A 48 -21.18 -1.71 2.83
N GLY A 49 -19.87 -1.50 2.64
CA GLY A 49 -19.28 -0.66 1.63
C GLY A 49 -18.63 -1.46 0.49
N PHE A 50 -17.94 -0.75 -0.40
CA PHE A 50 -17.16 -1.39 -1.47
C PHE A 50 -15.88 -2.07 -0.94
N PHE A 51 -15.34 -1.61 0.19
CA PHE A 51 -14.09 -2.12 0.77
C PHE A 51 -14.37 -2.76 2.13
N ASP A 52 -13.92 -3.99 2.31
CA ASP A 52 -13.89 -4.63 3.62
C ASP A 52 -12.99 -3.80 4.55
N ASN A 53 -13.48 -3.47 5.72
CA ASN A 53 -12.73 -2.66 6.67
C ASN A 53 -13.04 -3.04 8.12
N THR A 54 -12.20 -2.61 9.05
CA THR A 54 -12.37 -2.85 10.49
C THR A 54 -11.67 -1.78 11.29
N ASP A 55 -12.29 -1.35 12.38
CA ASP A 55 -11.69 -0.42 13.32
C ASP A 55 -10.67 -1.13 14.21
N PHE A 56 -9.66 -0.38 14.66
CA PHE A 56 -8.74 -0.80 15.71
C PHE A 56 -8.43 0.35 16.67
N LYS A 57 -7.97 0.00 17.86
CA LYS A 57 -7.36 0.93 18.80
C LYS A 57 -5.94 0.50 19.10
N THR A 58 -5.00 1.44 19.05
CA THR A 58 -3.64 1.18 19.49
C THR A 58 -3.56 1.12 21.02
N GLN A 59 -2.46 0.60 21.54
CA GLN A 59 -2.21 0.57 22.99
C GLN A 59 -2.22 1.98 23.60
N ASN A 60 -1.78 2.99 22.84
CA ASN A 60 -1.81 4.39 23.22
C ASN A 60 -3.19 5.07 23.03
N GLY A 61 -4.22 4.30 22.69
CA GLY A 61 -5.61 4.79 22.54
C GLY A 61 -5.89 5.52 21.23
N ILE A 62 -4.98 5.49 20.25
CA ILE A 62 -5.20 6.07 18.92
C ILE A 62 -6.23 5.22 18.17
N SER A 63 -7.29 5.87 17.68
CA SER A 63 -8.28 5.23 16.82
C SER A 63 -7.76 5.12 15.38
N GLY A 64 -7.86 3.94 14.79
CA GLY A 64 -7.43 3.67 13.42
C GLY A 64 -8.42 2.79 12.65
N LEU A 65 -8.22 2.71 11.36
CA LEU A 65 -9.01 1.90 10.42
C LEU A 65 -8.07 1.05 9.57
N LEU A 66 -8.38 -0.23 9.45
CA LEU A 66 -7.73 -1.15 8.52
C LEU A 66 -8.67 -1.42 7.34
N VAL A 67 -8.20 -1.22 6.12
CA VAL A 67 -9.01 -1.33 4.89
C VAL A 67 -8.36 -2.29 3.90
N LEU A 68 -9.16 -3.24 3.40
CA LEU A 68 -8.80 -4.06 2.25
C LEU A 68 -9.23 -3.32 0.98
N ILE A 69 -8.27 -2.76 0.25
CA ILE A 69 -8.52 -2.02 -0.99
C ILE A 69 -8.44 -2.94 -2.22
N PRO A 70 -9.04 -2.58 -3.36
CA PRO A 70 -8.84 -3.31 -4.60
C PRO A 70 -7.42 -3.14 -5.13
N GLN A 71 -7.02 -4.03 -6.03
CA GLN A 71 -5.78 -3.87 -6.79
C GLN A 71 -5.93 -2.81 -7.89
N GLY A 72 -4.83 -2.12 -8.20
CA GLY A 72 -4.74 -1.16 -9.28
C GLY A 72 -5.24 0.24 -8.93
N VAL A 73 -5.45 1.06 -9.96
CA VAL A 73 -5.71 2.51 -9.85
C VAL A 73 -6.92 2.86 -8.98
N SER A 74 -7.96 2.04 -8.95
CA SER A 74 -9.15 2.29 -8.12
C SER A 74 -8.87 2.29 -6.60
N SER A 75 -7.71 1.78 -6.17
CA SER A 75 -7.26 1.87 -4.79
C SER A 75 -7.10 3.30 -4.27
N GLN A 76 -6.84 4.26 -5.17
CA GLN A 76 -6.70 5.68 -4.81
C GLN A 76 -7.98 6.30 -4.25
N ASP A 77 -9.17 5.73 -4.56
CA ASP A 77 -10.45 6.32 -4.18
C ASP A 77 -10.60 6.45 -2.66
N ILE A 78 -9.98 5.56 -1.89
CA ILE A 78 -9.99 5.63 -0.43
C ILE A 78 -9.30 6.89 0.11
N MET A 79 -8.31 7.43 -0.61
CA MET A 79 -7.58 8.63 -0.20
C MET A 79 -8.49 9.86 -0.13
N TYR A 80 -9.53 9.89 -0.96
CA TYR A 80 -10.51 10.99 -1.00
C TYR A 80 -11.52 10.94 0.15
N ALA A 81 -11.63 9.79 0.83
CA ALA A 81 -12.51 9.63 1.99
C ALA A 81 -11.92 10.28 3.27
N PHE A 82 -10.62 10.62 3.27
CA PHE A 82 -9.92 11.16 4.44
C PHE A 82 -9.19 12.47 4.10
N SER A 83 -8.89 13.26 5.12
CA SER A 83 -7.97 14.40 5.06
C SER A 83 -7.25 14.56 6.39
N ASP A 84 -6.05 15.09 6.34
CA ASP A 84 -5.20 15.32 7.52
C ASP A 84 -4.99 14.04 8.36
N THR A 85 -4.99 12.90 7.66
CA THR A 85 -4.89 11.55 8.25
C THR A 85 -3.58 10.91 7.79
N HIS A 86 -2.95 10.14 8.66
CA HIS A 86 -1.80 9.34 8.28
C HIS A 86 -2.28 8.02 7.66
N ILE A 87 -2.03 7.83 6.36
CA ILE A 87 -2.37 6.62 5.63
C ILE A 87 -1.11 5.79 5.42
N ILE A 88 -1.12 4.55 5.87
CA ILE A 88 -0.02 3.60 5.75
C ILE A 88 -0.43 2.52 4.75
N PHE A 89 0.35 2.36 3.68
CA PHE A 89 0.15 1.31 2.69
C PHE A 89 1.09 0.14 2.95
N PHE A 90 0.55 -1.07 2.83
CA PHE A 90 1.33 -2.30 2.73
C PHE A 90 0.96 -3.06 1.47
N GLY A 91 1.96 -3.46 0.66
CA GLY A 91 1.75 -4.20 -0.59
C GLY A 91 2.92 -5.07 -1.00
N TYR A 92 2.83 -5.60 -2.21
CA TYR A 92 3.89 -6.36 -2.88
C TYR A 92 4.31 -5.64 -4.15
N ALA A 93 5.60 -5.69 -4.47
CA ALA A 93 6.15 -4.95 -5.61
C ALA A 93 7.11 -5.80 -6.43
N GLY A 94 7.20 -5.50 -7.73
CA GLY A 94 8.18 -6.10 -8.64
C GLY A 94 9.50 -5.32 -8.61
N SER A 95 10.62 -6.04 -8.44
CA SER A 95 11.97 -5.44 -8.48
C SER A 95 12.46 -5.21 -9.90
N LEU A 96 12.99 -4.03 -10.17
CA LEU A 96 13.70 -3.68 -11.41
C LEU A 96 15.22 -3.73 -11.24
N CYS A 97 15.71 -3.91 -10.02
CA CYS A 97 17.13 -3.90 -9.68
C CYS A 97 17.63 -5.31 -9.34
N LYS A 98 18.79 -5.67 -9.89
CA LYS A 98 19.39 -7.00 -9.67
C LYS A 98 19.75 -7.28 -8.20
N ASP A 99 20.07 -6.24 -7.46
CA ASP A 99 20.50 -6.34 -6.05
C ASP A 99 19.31 -6.36 -5.07
N ILE A 100 18.10 -6.16 -5.56
CA ILE A 100 16.86 -6.19 -4.78
C ILE A 100 16.14 -7.50 -5.09
N THR A 101 16.22 -8.44 -4.18
CA THR A 101 15.73 -9.83 -4.36
C THR A 101 14.35 -10.03 -3.74
N ILE A 102 13.69 -11.13 -4.13
CA ILE A 102 12.39 -11.54 -3.54
C ILE A 102 12.52 -11.70 -2.02
N GLY A 103 11.55 -11.15 -1.29
CA GLY A 103 11.55 -11.12 0.18
C GLY A 103 12.27 -9.92 0.78
N THR A 104 12.84 -9.01 -0.04
CA THR A 104 13.38 -7.75 0.49
C THR A 104 12.24 -6.84 0.95
N ILE A 105 12.33 -6.30 2.17
CA ILE A 105 11.41 -5.29 2.70
C ILE A 105 11.95 -3.92 2.33
N LEU A 106 11.11 -3.06 1.76
CA LEU A 106 11.49 -1.73 1.29
C LEU A 106 10.48 -0.68 1.74
N GLU A 107 10.97 0.53 1.98
CA GLU A 107 10.17 1.73 2.19
C GLU A 107 10.17 2.56 0.90
N ILE A 108 9.09 3.27 0.64
CA ILE A 108 8.98 4.11 -0.55
C ILE A 108 9.22 5.56 -0.17
N GLU A 109 10.33 6.13 -0.63
CA GLU A 109 10.64 7.55 -0.44
C GLU A 109 10.09 8.44 -1.55
N THR A 110 9.93 7.87 -2.76
CA THR A 110 9.43 8.60 -3.93
C THR A 110 8.56 7.69 -4.79
N ALA A 111 7.36 8.16 -5.11
CA ALA A 111 6.48 7.57 -6.11
C ALA A 111 6.56 8.37 -7.40
N ARG A 112 6.76 7.69 -8.54
CA ARG A 112 6.87 8.31 -9.87
C ARG A 112 5.71 7.90 -10.76
N LEU A 113 4.91 8.90 -11.13
CA LEU A 113 3.76 8.74 -12.01
C LEU A 113 4.18 8.56 -13.48
N PRO A 114 3.31 7.97 -14.33
CA PRO A 114 3.61 7.77 -15.76
C PRO A 114 3.86 9.05 -16.56
N ASP A 115 3.38 10.20 -16.10
CA ASP A 115 3.61 11.52 -16.71
C ASP A 115 4.94 12.16 -16.30
N GLY A 116 5.74 11.47 -15.47
CA GLY A 116 7.03 11.93 -14.98
C GLY A 116 6.97 12.73 -13.67
N GLN A 117 5.78 13.01 -13.14
CA GLN A 117 5.68 13.65 -11.82
C GLN A 117 6.25 12.73 -10.75
N SER A 118 6.97 13.32 -9.79
CA SER A 118 7.50 12.64 -8.61
C SER A 118 6.84 13.18 -7.34
N ILE A 119 6.49 12.28 -6.44
CA ILE A 119 5.87 12.59 -5.17
C ILE A 119 6.75 11.99 -4.08
N SER A 120 7.30 12.85 -3.22
CA SER A 120 8.04 12.40 -2.04
C SER A 120 7.08 11.91 -0.97
N LEU A 121 7.40 10.77 -0.38
CA LEU A 121 6.67 10.17 0.73
C LEU A 121 7.49 10.30 2.02
N GLU A 122 6.82 10.24 3.14
CA GLU A 122 7.50 10.01 4.40
C GLU A 122 7.90 8.54 4.52
N VAL A 123 9.01 8.29 5.20
CA VAL A 123 9.54 6.94 5.43
C VAL A 123 9.55 6.59 6.91
N PHE A 124 9.53 5.31 7.23
CA PHE A 124 9.63 4.83 8.60
C PHE A 124 11.05 4.92 9.16
N ASN A 125 12.07 5.03 8.28
CA ASN A 125 13.51 5.05 8.59
C ASN A 125 14.05 3.76 9.24
N SER A 126 13.49 2.62 8.88
CA SER A 126 13.92 1.32 9.42
C SER A 126 14.40 0.33 8.36
N TYR A 127 14.01 0.55 7.11
CA TYR A 127 14.43 -0.26 5.97
C TYR A 127 14.99 0.63 4.86
N ASN A 128 15.60 0.01 3.85
CA ASN A 128 16.10 0.74 2.69
C ASN A 128 14.95 1.43 1.95
N SER A 129 15.10 2.71 1.68
CA SER A 129 14.12 3.47 0.92
C SER A 129 14.46 3.49 -0.57
N VAL A 130 13.42 3.47 -1.39
CA VAL A 130 13.53 3.32 -2.85
C VAL A 130 12.53 4.19 -3.61
N VAL A 131 12.82 4.37 -4.89
CA VAL A 131 11.90 5.00 -5.85
C VAL A 131 11.00 3.93 -6.46
N CYS A 132 9.68 4.12 -6.34
CA CYS A 132 8.66 3.27 -6.92
C CYS A 132 8.10 3.88 -8.21
N GLY A 133 8.09 3.11 -9.30
CA GLY A 133 7.41 3.41 -10.55
C GLY A 133 6.04 2.74 -10.62
N TYR A 134 5.21 3.21 -11.54
CA TYR A 134 3.89 2.65 -11.77
C TYR A 134 3.91 1.51 -12.79
N SER A 135 3.18 0.44 -12.52
CA SER A 135 2.79 -0.58 -13.50
C SER A 135 1.27 -0.77 -13.47
N PRO A 136 0.57 -0.76 -14.62
CA PRO A 136 -0.89 -0.86 -14.66
C PRO A 136 -1.42 -2.27 -14.39
N CYS A 137 -0.57 -3.27 -14.49
CA CYS A 137 -0.93 -4.69 -14.33
C CYS A 137 0.31 -5.55 -14.08
N LEU A 138 0.07 -6.81 -13.70
CA LEU A 138 1.14 -7.77 -13.41
C LEU A 138 1.75 -8.39 -14.68
N LEU A 139 1.10 -8.27 -15.84
CA LEU A 139 1.41 -9.05 -17.03
C LEU A 139 1.19 -8.34 -18.36
N GLY A 140 1.89 -8.87 -19.38
CA GLY A 140 1.66 -8.56 -20.78
C GLY A 140 2.51 -7.38 -21.29
N GLU A 141 2.37 -7.09 -22.58
CA GLU A 141 3.17 -6.04 -23.27
C GLU A 141 3.02 -4.65 -22.65
N ILE A 142 1.85 -4.35 -22.08
CA ILE A 142 1.60 -3.05 -21.44
C ILE A 142 2.43 -2.94 -20.17
N ALA A 143 2.36 -3.95 -19.26
CA ALA A 143 3.17 -3.97 -18.05
C ALA A 143 4.66 -3.86 -18.39
N PHE A 144 5.12 -4.59 -19.40
CA PHE A 144 6.50 -4.57 -19.85
C PHE A 144 6.96 -3.16 -20.24
N LYS A 145 6.19 -2.43 -21.07
CA LYS A 145 6.50 -1.05 -21.45
C LYS A 145 6.60 -0.11 -20.25
N TYR A 146 5.74 -0.27 -19.26
CA TYR A 146 5.80 0.54 -18.04
C TYR A 146 7.01 0.19 -17.19
N CYS A 147 7.36 -1.09 -17.08
CA CYS A 147 8.58 -1.52 -16.38
C CYS A 147 9.84 -0.99 -17.07
N GLU A 148 9.93 -1.04 -18.42
CA GLU A 148 11.04 -0.47 -19.17
C GLU A 148 11.15 1.06 -18.95
N LYS A 149 10.03 1.77 -19.01
CA LYS A 149 9.98 3.20 -18.73
C LYS A 149 10.45 3.50 -17.31
N ALA A 150 9.93 2.79 -16.32
CA ALA A 150 10.32 2.96 -14.91
C ALA A 150 11.81 2.68 -14.69
N PHE A 151 12.37 1.68 -15.38
CA PHE A 151 13.81 1.38 -15.34
C PHE A 151 14.65 2.53 -15.90
N VAL A 152 14.27 3.06 -17.07
CA VAL A 152 14.94 4.23 -17.70
C VAL A 152 14.86 5.45 -16.78
N GLU A 153 13.75 5.64 -16.09
CA GLU A 153 13.53 6.72 -15.12
C GLU A 153 14.19 6.47 -13.75
N LYS A 154 15.01 5.41 -13.63
CA LYS A 154 15.72 5.04 -12.39
C LYS A 154 14.81 4.71 -11.21
N CYS A 155 13.65 4.11 -11.47
CA CYS A 155 12.87 3.46 -10.44
C CYS A 155 13.54 2.13 -10.04
N HIS A 156 13.46 1.79 -8.78
CA HIS A 156 14.04 0.56 -8.24
C HIS A 156 13.04 -0.60 -8.26
N ILE A 157 11.76 -0.25 -8.11
CA ILE A 157 10.63 -1.18 -8.09
C ILE A 157 9.45 -0.61 -8.86
N VAL A 158 8.47 -1.46 -9.15
CA VAL A 158 7.15 -1.07 -9.70
C VAL A 158 6.02 -1.66 -8.87
N ASP A 159 4.93 -0.91 -8.80
CA ASP A 159 3.70 -1.28 -8.08
C ASP A 159 2.48 -0.72 -8.82
N MET A 160 1.30 -1.29 -8.56
CA MET A 160 0.06 -0.94 -9.26
C MET A 160 -0.75 0.16 -8.56
N GLU A 161 -0.53 0.39 -7.27
CA GLU A 161 -1.35 1.24 -6.39
C GLU A 161 -0.62 2.48 -5.90
N ILE A 162 0.63 2.35 -5.47
CA ILE A 162 1.37 3.36 -4.67
C ILE A 162 1.40 4.72 -5.34
N CYS A 163 1.68 4.78 -6.65
CA CYS A 163 1.89 6.05 -7.32
C CYS A 163 0.62 6.91 -7.34
N TYR A 164 -0.53 6.32 -7.61
CA TYR A 164 -1.81 7.03 -7.60
C TYR A 164 -2.34 7.27 -6.20
N CYS A 165 -2.11 6.35 -5.26
CA CYS A 165 -2.40 6.55 -3.85
C CYS A 165 -1.60 7.73 -3.28
N ALA A 166 -0.31 7.83 -3.58
CA ALA A 166 0.53 8.95 -3.17
C ALA A 166 0.04 10.28 -3.74
N TYR A 167 -0.35 10.30 -5.03
CA TYR A 167 -0.91 11.49 -5.65
C TYR A 167 -2.21 11.93 -4.97
N ALA A 168 -3.15 11.03 -4.81
CA ALA A 168 -4.44 11.31 -4.19
C ALA A 168 -4.29 11.71 -2.71
N ALA A 169 -3.37 11.09 -1.97
CA ALA A 169 -3.04 11.46 -0.60
C ALA A 169 -2.52 12.91 -0.52
N LYS A 170 -1.58 13.28 -1.40
CA LYS A 170 -1.04 14.65 -1.49
C LYS A 170 -2.15 15.67 -1.77
N VAL A 171 -3.05 15.38 -2.72
CA VAL A 171 -4.18 16.29 -3.07
C VAL A 171 -5.13 16.49 -1.89
N ASN A 172 -5.30 15.50 -1.03
CA ASN A 172 -6.19 15.55 0.13
C ASN A 172 -5.50 15.89 1.45
N HIS A 173 -4.25 16.34 1.40
CA HIS A 173 -3.44 16.70 2.57
C HIS A 173 -3.24 15.55 3.57
N ASN A 174 -3.30 14.31 3.10
CA ASN A 174 -2.99 13.14 3.90
C ASN A 174 -1.47 12.92 3.95
N LYS A 175 -0.96 12.52 5.11
CA LYS A 175 0.35 11.92 5.22
C LYS A 175 0.28 10.51 4.60
N PHE A 176 1.22 10.14 3.75
CA PHE A 176 1.25 8.83 3.11
C PHE A 176 2.63 8.19 3.28
N THR A 177 2.63 6.99 3.84
CA THR A 177 3.82 6.16 4.05
C THR A 177 3.56 4.80 3.42
N ALA A 178 4.51 4.25 2.70
CA ALA A 178 4.34 2.96 2.03
C ALA A 178 5.51 2.01 2.33
N MET A 179 5.16 0.77 2.64
CA MET A 179 6.09 -0.34 2.82
C MET A 179 5.68 -1.50 1.92
N VAL A 180 6.64 -2.10 1.26
CA VAL A 180 6.41 -3.24 0.37
C VAL A 180 7.37 -4.39 0.66
N VAL A 181 6.96 -5.59 0.24
CA VAL A 181 7.86 -6.75 0.13
C VAL A 181 7.98 -7.11 -1.34
N VAL A 182 9.21 -7.30 -1.80
CA VAL A 182 9.45 -7.69 -3.19
C VAL A 182 8.92 -9.09 -3.43
N SER A 183 8.01 -9.22 -4.39
CA SER A 183 7.29 -10.46 -4.73
C SER A 183 7.78 -11.12 -6.01
N ASP A 184 8.27 -10.32 -6.95
CA ASP A 184 8.65 -10.77 -8.29
C ASP A 184 9.75 -9.91 -8.89
N ILE A 185 10.30 -10.41 -9.98
CA ILE A 185 11.28 -9.70 -10.80
C ILE A 185 10.71 -9.68 -12.22
N PRO A 186 10.11 -8.58 -12.67
CA PRO A 186 9.48 -8.49 -13.99
C PRO A 186 10.37 -9.06 -15.08
N ASN A 187 9.79 -9.86 -15.98
CA ASN A 187 10.45 -10.58 -17.08
C ASN A 187 11.41 -11.71 -16.69
N THR A 188 11.60 -12.00 -15.40
CA THR A 188 12.48 -13.07 -14.94
C THR A 188 11.73 -14.05 -14.05
N ILE A 189 11.09 -13.55 -13.00
CA ILE A 189 10.30 -14.34 -12.04
C ILE A 189 8.95 -13.65 -11.89
N ASN A 190 7.90 -14.29 -12.37
CA ASN A 190 6.56 -13.74 -12.29
C ASN A 190 5.95 -13.92 -10.89
N PHE A 191 5.05 -13.04 -10.51
CA PHE A 191 4.38 -13.07 -9.21
C PHE A 191 3.75 -14.45 -8.87
N TRP A 192 3.11 -15.15 -9.83
CA TRP A 192 2.56 -16.49 -9.59
C TRP A 192 3.59 -17.61 -9.45
N GLU A 193 4.86 -17.34 -9.78
CA GLU A 193 5.95 -18.28 -9.58
C GLU A 193 6.57 -18.17 -8.18
N LEU A 194 6.17 -17.17 -7.40
CA LEU A 194 6.61 -16.95 -6.02
C LEU A 194 6.54 -18.24 -5.17
N CYS A 195 5.53 -19.08 -5.41
CA CYS A 195 5.38 -20.36 -4.72
C CYS A 195 6.53 -21.34 -4.99
N LYS A 196 7.29 -21.16 -6.10
CA LYS A 196 8.43 -21.99 -6.48
C LYS A 196 9.75 -21.43 -5.95
N TYR A 197 9.83 -20.10 -5.76
CA TYR A 197 11.07 -19.40 -5.41
C TYR A 197 10.94 -18.73 -4.04
N ASN A 198 11.67 -19.23 -3.04
CA ASN A 198 11.82 -18.59 -1.71
C ASN A 198 10.53 -18.25 -0.94
N LYS A 199 9.49 -19.08 -1.08
CA LYS A 199 8.19 -18.86 -0.42
C LYS A 199 8.30 -18.59 1.08
N GLU A 200 9.15 -19.30 1.79
CA GLU A 200 9.30 -19.13 3.25
C GLU A 200 9.94 -17.79 3.60
N ASN A 201 11.01 -17.39 2.91
CA ASN A 201 11.66 -16.10 3.12
C ASN A 201 10.70 -14.94 2.83
N PHE A 202 9.93 -15.03 1.73
CA PHE A 202 8.91 -14.04 1.38
C PHE A 202 7.83 -13.94 2.46
N LYS A 203 7.33 -15.09 2.95
CA LYS A 203 6.32 -15.13 4.01
C LYS A 203 6.86 -14.55 5.33
N GLN A 204 8.10 -14.87 5.67
CA GLN A 204 8.77 -14.33 6.85
C GLN A 204 8.92 -12.82 6.74
N ALA A 205 9.42 -12.30 5.61
CA ALA A 205 9.55 -10.87 5.34
C ALA A 205 8.18 -10.16 5.41
N SER A 206 7.14 -10.74 4.80
CA SER A 206 5.79 -10.18 4.88
C SER A 206 5.29 -10.10 6.33
N ASN A 207 5.48 -11.13 7.14
CA ASN A 207 5.10 -11.10 8.55
C ASN A 207 5.88 -10.04 9.31
N GLN A 208 7.20 -9.96 9.12
CA GLN A 208 8.06 -8.97 9.75
C GLN A 208 7.65 -7.53 9.42
N ALA A 209 7.33 -7.25 8.15
CA ALA A 209 6.86 -5.93 7.73
C ALA A 209 5.52 -5.56 8.39
N LEU A 210 4.57 -6.50 8.47
CA LEU A 210 3.27 -6.28 9.10
C LEU A 210 3.38 -6.07 10.62
N GLU A 211 4.23 -6.83 11.30
CA GLU A 211 4.53 -6.67 12.72
C GLU A 211 5.21 -5.32 12.99
N TYR A 212 6.11 -4.90 12.10
CA TYR A 212 6.74 -3.58 12.18
C TYR A 212 5.70 -2.46 12.05
N ILE A 213 4.82 -2.50 11.04
CA ILE A 213 3.75 -1.48 10.88
C ILE A 213 2.88 -1.39 12.14
N ALA A 214 2.47 -2.54 12.69
CA ALA A 214 1.65 -2.57 13.90
C ALA A 214 2.38 -1.99 15.11
N THR A 215 3.70 -2.22 15.23
CA THR A 215 4.53 -1.63 16.30
C THR A 215 4.72 -0.13 16.12
N TYR A 216 4.89 0.33 14.88
CA TYR A 216 5.11 1.74 14.55
C TYR A 216 3.93 2.64 14.93
N ILE A 217 2.71 2.13 14.86
CA ILE A 217 1.51 2.90 15.20
C ILE A 217 1.13 2.85 16.70
N ASN A 218 1.71 1.91 17.47
CA ASN A 218 1.51 1.79 18.90
C ASN A 218 2.45 2.68 19.72
#